data_003e7133d302982e32759114af2c438e
#
_entry.id   003e7133d302982e32759114af2c438e
#
_cell.length_a   1.000
_cell.length_b   1.000
_cell.length_c   1.000
_cell.angle_alpha   90.00
_cell.angle_beta   90.00
_cell.angle_gamma   90.00
#
_symmetry.space_group_name_H-M   'P 1'
#
loop_
_entity.id
_entity.type
_entity.pdbx_description
1 polymer ?
#
loop_
_entity_poly.entity_id
_entity_poly.type
_entity_poly.pdbx_seq_one_letter_code
_entity_poly.pdbx_strand_id
1 'polypeptide(L)'
;FITALVFLTWDQIFTVNGVWGFNDRYITGAHFMNLPIEEILFFFTVPYASIFIYAFTNTIWPDTPTLDKYAKKISYAMLTIALILLVANYNKAYTALNCGYAVVLLCIQLFLVKGTYMGKFYRFYLWHLIPFFIVNGILTGWGIAEEVVWYNNHENLGIRMGTIPIEDSLYSFSLMLMNIMLIEGFKSRSKKKNALIGA
;
A
#
# COMPACT_ATOMS: atom_id res chain seq x y z
N PHE A 1 -10.57 -4.46 7.47
CA PHE A 1 -11.31 -3.34 8.09
C PHE A 1 -10.38 -2.29 8.71
N ILE A 2 -9.44 -2.65 9.60
CA ILE A 2 -8.53 -1.68 10.26
C ILE A 2 -7.74 -0.87 9.22
N THR A 3 -7.14 -1.55 8.25
CA THR A 3 -6.39 -0.89 7.17
C THR A 3 -7.29 0.02 6.33
N ALA A 4 -8.47 -0.46 5.93
CA ALA A 4 -9.43 0.33 5.17
C ALA A 4 -9.83 1.61 5.92
N LEU A 5 -10.10 1.53 7.23
CA LEU A 5 -10.44 2.70 8.04
C LEU A 5 -9.34 3.78 8.00
N VAL A 6 -8.08 3.37 8.18
CA VAL A 6 -6.94 4.29 8.16
C VAL A 6 -6.78 4.96 6.79
N PHE A 7 -6.82 4.16 5.71
CA PHE A 7 -6.59 4.66 4.37
C PHE A 7 -7.78 5.47 3.82
N LEU A 8 -9.02 5.09 4.12
CA LEU A 8 -10.21 5.88 3.77
C LEU A 8 -10.26 7.24 4.51
N THR A 9 -9.77 7.29 5.75
CA THR A 9 -9.65 8.57 6.46
C THR A 9 -8.63 9.47 5.77
N TRP A 10 -7.50 8.92 5.36
CA TRP A 10 -6.49 9.64 4.59
C TRP A 10 -7.05 10.13 3.25
N ASP A 11 -7.71 9.23 2.51
CA ASP A 11 -8.29 9.51 1.21
C ASP A 11 -9.35 10.61 1.28
N GLN A 12 -10.26 10.55 2.26
CA GLN A 12 -11.23 11.60 2.54
C GLN A 12 -10.57 12.97 2.74
N ILE A 13 -9.50 13.04 3.54
CA ILE A 13 -8.79 14.29 3.82
C ILE A 13 -8.14 14.83 2.54
N PHE A 14 -7.53 13.97 1.73
CA PHE A 14 -6.83 14.38 0.51
C PHE A 14 -7.79 14.78 -0.61
N THR A 15 -8.90 14.09 -0.74
CA THR A 15 -9.97 14.46 -1.69
C THR A 15 -10.55 15.84 -1.36
N VAL A 16 -10.85 16.11 -0.08
CA VAL A 16 -11.37 17.41 0.37
C VAL A 16 -10.36 18.54 0.13
N ASN A 17 -9.08 18.27 0.33
CA ASN A 17 -8.01 19.27 0.15
C ASN A 17 -7.52 19.39 -1.32
N GLY A 18 -8.10 18.63 -2.25
CA GLY A 18 -7.72 18.71 -3.67
C GLY A 18 -6.30 18.21 -3.97
N VAL A 19 -5.78 17.27 -3.17
CA VAL A 19 -4.52 16.58 -3.43
C VAL A 19 -4.68 15.60 -4.58
N TRP A 20 -5.81 14.91 -4.61
CA TRP A 20 -6.33 14.12 -5.73
C TRP A 20 -7.84 14.22 -5.79
N GLY A 21 -8.44 13.67 -6.83
CA GLY A 21 -9.88 13.58 -6.95
C GLY A 21 -10.29 12.65 -8.09
N PHE A 22 -11.58 12.54 -8.28
CA PHE A 22 -12.19 11.58 -9.18
C PHE A 22 -12.93 12.30 -10.32
N ASN A 23 -12.91 11.69 -11.50
CA ASN A 23 -13.59 12.21 -12.68
C ASN A 23 -15.04 11.68 -12.71
N ASP A 24 -16.00 12.59 -12.61
CA ASP A 24 -17.43 12.29 -12.56
C ASP A 24 -17.93 11.47 -13.77
N ARG A 25 -17.21 11.50 -14.88
CA ARG A 25 -17.52 10.70 -16.07
C ARG A 25 -17.43 9.19 -15.83
N TYR A 26 -16.58 8.76 -14.88
CA TYR A 26 -16.25 7.34 -14.67
C TYR A 26 -16.77 6.77 -13.35
N ILE A 27 -17.49 7.56 -12.58
CA ILE A 27 -18.10 7.14 -11.32
C ILE A 27 -19.62 7.13 -11.44
N THR A 28 -20.29 6.34 -10.61
CA THR A 28 -21.77 6.22 -10.62
C THR A 28 -22.48 7.45 -10.03
N GLY A 29 -21.73 8.36 -9.40
CA GLY A 29 -22.26 9.52 -8.70
C GLY A 29 -22.75 9.21 -7.28
N ALA A 30 -22.69 7.95 -6.83
CA ALA A 30 -22.97 7.60 -5.45
C ALA A 30 -21.76 7.90 -4.56
N HIS A 31 -21.96 8.75 -3.54
CA HIS A 31 -20.87 9.17 -2.63
C HIS A 31 -21.25 8.86 -1.18
N PHE A 32 -20.25 8.53 -0.39
CA PHE A 32 -20.32 8.59 1.06
C PHE A 32 -19.30 9.62 1.56
N MET A 33 -19.77 10.68 2.23
CA MET A 33 -19.00 11.91 2.44
C MET A 33 -18.53 12.47 1.08
N ASN A 34 -17.23 12.62 0.86
CA ASN A 34 -16.67 13.16 -0.38
C ASN A 34 -16.00 12.07 -1.25
N LEU A 35 -16.15 10.81 -0.87
CA LEU A 35 -15.56 9.68 -1.60
C LEU A 35 -16.62 8.97 -2.45
N PRO A 36 -16.33 8.66 -3.73
CA PRO A 36 -17.16 7.78 -4.53
C PRO A 36 -17.27 6.40 -3.87
N ILE A 37 -18.40 5.74 -4.02
CA ILE A 37 -18.61 4.39 -3.48
C ILE A 37 -17.59 3.40 -4.07
N GLU A 38 -17.17 3.61 -5.31
CA GLU A 38 -16.15 2.83 -6.01
C GLU A 38 -14.81 2.86 -5.29
N GLU A 39 -14.39 4.04 -4.79
CA GLU A 39 -13.16 4.18 -4.03
C GLU A 39 -13.25 3.46 -2.68
N ILE A 40 -14.39 3.57 -2.02
CA ILE A 40 -14.62 2.83 -0.77
C ILE A 40 -14.52 1.32 -1.03
N LEU A 41 -15.15 0.81 -2.08
CA LEU A 41 -15.09 -0.60 -2.47
C LEU A 41 -13.67 -1.03 -2.87
N PHE A 42 -12.89 -0.14 -3.50
CA PHE A 42 -11.49 -0.38 -3.84
C PHE A 42 -10.68 -0.79 -2.60
N PHE A 43 -10.84 -0.11 -1.47
CA PHE A 43 -10.12 -0.44 -0.22
C PHE A 43 -10.50 -1.77 0.41
N PHE A 44 -11.54 -2.44 -0.06
CA PHE A 44 -11.87 -3.82 0.34
C PHE A 44 -11.46 -4.83 -0.73
N THR A 45 -11.75 -4.54 -2.00
CA THR A 45 -11.55 -5.49 -3.10
C THR A 45 -10.07 -5.68 -3.45
N VAL A 46 -9.32 -4.58 -3.56
CA VAL A 46 -7.90 -4.63 -3.93
C VAL A 46 -7.04 -5.29 -2.86
N PRO A 47 -7.15 -4.92 -1.56
CA PRO A 47 -6.45 -5.66 -0.51
C PRO A 47 -6.84 -7.14 -0.44
N TYR A 48 -8.13 -7.48 -0.63
CA TYR A 48 -8.58 -8.87 -0.66
C TYR A 48 -7.90 -9.67 -1.78
N ALA A 49 -7.93 -9.16 -3.02
CA ALA A 49 -7.25 -9.77 -4.17
C ALA A 49 -5.74 -9.90 -3.95
N SER A 50 -5.12 -8.89 -3.35
CA SER A 50 -3.69 -8.88 -3.06
C SER A 50 -3.30 -9.89 -1.97
N ILE A 51 -4.11 -10.03 -0.93
CA ILE A 51 -3.93 -11.06 0.11
C ILE A 51 -4.03 -12.46 -0.51
N PHE A 52 -4.90 -12.66 -1.50
CA PHE A 52 -4.97 -13.91 -2.24
C PHE A 52 -3.65 -14.19 -2.98
N ILE A 53 -3.05 -13.19 -3.66
CA ILE A 53 -1.73 -13.32 -4.30
C ILE A 53 -0.67 -13.70 -3.24
N TYR A 54 -0.69 -13.07 -2.05
CA TYR A 54 0.22 -13.42 -0.97
C TYR A 54 0.06 -14.88 -0.51
N ALA A 55 -1.17 -15.33 -0.30
CA ALA A 55 -1.46 -16.70 0.10
C ALA A 55 -1.03 -17.69 -1.00
N PHE A 56 -1.40 -17.43 -2.26
CA PHE A 56 -1.08 -18.23 -3.41
C PHE A 56 0.43 -18.41 -3.61
N THR A 57 1.18 -17.31 -3.60
CA THR A 57 2.64 -17.35 -3.77
C THR A 57 3.32 -18.08 -2.61
N ASN A 58 2.79 -18.00 -1.39
CA ASN A 58 3.32 -18.75 -0.25
C ASN A 58 3.00 -20.26 -0.30
N THR A 59 1.93 -20.64 -1.02
CA THR A 59 1.59 -22.05 -1.22
C THR A 59 2.48 -22.70 -2.29
N ILE A 60 2.70 -21.99 -3.40
CA ILE A 60 3.53 -22.53 -4.51
C ILE A 60 5.03 -22.47 -4.16
N TRP A 61 5.46 -21.38 -3.54
CA TRP A 61 6.86 -21.16 -3.15
C TRP A 61 6.93 -20.88 -1.65
N PRO A 62 6.92 -21.91 -0.78
CA PRO A 62 6.86 -21.72 0.68
C PRO A 62 8.11 -21.02 1.23
N ASP A 63 9.25 -21.16 0.56
CA ASP A 63 10.53 -20.64 1.02
C ASP A 63 11.03 -19.46 0.17
N THR A 64 11.72 -18.56 0.83
CA THR A 64 12.31 -17.36 0.21
C THR A 64 13.74 -17.09 0.71
N PRO A 65 14.66 -18.09 0.64
CA PRO A 65 15.94 -18.02 1.36
C PRO A 65 16.79 -16.80 0.98
N THR A 66 16.80 -16.43 -0.30
CA THR A 66 17.54 -15.25 -0.77
C THR A 66 16.91 -13.96 -0.26
N LEU A 67 15.60 -13.82 -0.40
CA LEU A 67 14.89 -12.62 0.07
C LEU A 67 14.90 -12.52 1.60
N ASP A 68 14.79 -13.64 2.32
CA ASP A 68 14.89 -13.67 3.79
C ASP A 68 16.25 -13.15 4.26
N LYS A 69 17.33 -13.59 3.60
CA LYS A 69 18.70 -13.13 3.86
C LYS A 69 18.86 -11.62 3.70
N TYR A 70 18.22 -11.04 2.68
CA TYR A 70 18.36 -9.61 2.37
C TYR A 70 17.17 -8.75 2.87
N ALA A 71 16.09 -9.34 3.38
CA ALA A 71 14.87 -8.63 3.77
C ALA A 71 15.14 -7.43 4.69
N LYS A 72 15.98 -7.63 5.71
CA LYS A 72 16.34 -6.56 6.65
C LYS A 72 17.13 -5.42 5.99
N LYS A 73 18.04 -5.74 5.07
CA LYS A 73 18.80 -4.74 4.31
C LYS A 73 17.89 -3.95 3.36
N ILE A 74 16.96 -4.63 2.69
CA ILE A 74 15.96 -4.00 1.82
C ILE A 74 15.08 -3.05 2.64
N SER A 75 14.60 -3.50 3.81
CA SER A 75 13.78 -2.66 4.70
C SER A 75 14.54 -1.40 5.16
N TYR A 76 15.82 -1.52 5.53
CA TYR A 76 16.63 -0.36 5.91
C TYR A 76 16.87 0.58 4.72
N ALA A 77 17.16 0.04 3.54
CA ALA A 77 17.33 0.87 2.33
C ALA A 77 16.03 1.65 2.01
N MET A 78 14.87 0.97 2.03
CA MET A 78 13.57 1.63 1.83
C MET A 78 13.27 2.67 2.89
N LEU A 79 13.55 2.37 4.17
CA LEU A 79 13.39 3.32 5.27
C LEU A 79 14.26 4.58 5.07
N THR A 80 15.52 4.40 4.68
CA THR A 80 16.44 5.51 4.41
C THR A 80 15.95 6.36 3.24
N ILE A 81 15.54 5.74 2.13
CA ILE A 81 15.00 6.46 0.97
C ILE A 81 13.73 7.22 1.35
N ALA A 82 12.80 6.60 2.07
CA ALA A 82 11.57 7.24 2.52
C ALA A 82 11.85 8.43 3.45
N LEU A 83 12.82 8.33 4.36
CA LEU A 83 13.24 9.43 5.23
C LEU A 83 13.85 10.59 4.45
N ILE A 84 14.71 10.32 3.47
CA ILE A 84 15.31 11.35 2.62
C ILE A 84 14.21 12.06 1.82
N LEU A 85 13.30 11.32 1.20
CA LEU A 85 12.20 11.89 0.42
C LEU A 85 11.25 12.71 1.29
N LEU A 86 10.93 12.23 2.51
CA LEU A 86 10.10 12.94 3.48
C LEU A 86 10.72 14.30 3.84
N VAL A 87 12.00 14.31 4.19
CA VAL A 87 12.70 15.56 4.59
C VAL A 87 12.86 16.50 3.42
N ALA A 88 13.19 15.99 2.24
CA ALA A 88 13.40 16.80 1.04
C ALA A 88 12.09 17.40 0.46
N ASN A 89 10.94 16.77 0.74
CA ASN A 89 9.65 17.15 0.16
C ASN A 89 8.54 17.30 1.22
N TYR A 90 8.88 17.76 2.41
CA TYR A 90 7.92 17.93 3.52
C TYR A 90 6.77 18.88 3.20
N ASN A 91 6.94 19.76 2.23
CA ASN A 91 5.96 20.75 1.76
C ASN A 91 4.99 20.18 0.70
N LYS A 92 5.18 18.94 0.24
CA LYS A 92 4.31 18.26 -0.70
C LYS A 92 3.47 17.22 0.05
N ALA A 93 2.17 17.50 0.25
CA ALA A 93 1.32 16.73 1.15
C ALA A 93 1.29 15.24 0.81
N TYR A 94 1.18 14.89 -0.49
CA TYR A 94 1.14 13.47 -0.89
C TYR A 94 2.47 12.77 -0.65
N THR A 95 3.57 13.34 -1.12
CA THR A 95 4.90 12.75 -0.92
C THR A 95 5.25 12.64 0.57
N ALA A 96 5.01 13.72 1.35
CA ALA A 96 5.37 13.78 2.76
C ALA A 96 4.58 12.75 3.59
N LEU A 97 3.25 12.70 3.44
CA LEU A 97 2.43 11.79 4.22
C LEU A 97 2.69 10.32 3.83
N ASN A 98 2.83 10.05 2.53
CA ASN A 98 3.11 8.70 2.03
C ASN A 98 4.47 8.18 2.53
N CYS A 99 5.52 8.99 2.42
CA CYS A 99 6.84 8.64 2.94
C CYS A 99 6.82 8.50 4.47
N GLY A 100 6.15 9.42 5.19
CA GLY A 100 6.01 9.36 6.65
C GLY A 100 5.31 8.09 7.11
N TYR A 101 4.24 7.69 6.42
CA TYR A 101 3.52 6.47 6.72
C TYR A 101 4.37 5.21 6.47
N ALA A 102 5.09 5.16 5.35
CA ALA A 102 6.04 4.07 5.05
C ALA A 102 7.14 3.99 6.12
N VAL A 103 7.69 5.12 6.57
CA VAL A 103 8.69 5.19 7.65
C VAL A 103 8.12 4.57 8.93
N VAL A 104 6.92 4.96 9.34
CA VAL A 104 6.27 4.43 10.55
C VAL A 104 6.09 2.91 10.45
N LEU A 105 5.54 2.40 9.35
CA LEU A 105 5.32 0.97 9.16
C LEU A 105 6.63 0.18 9.12
N LEU A 106 7.65 0.68 8.42
CA LEU A 106 8.96 0.03 8.37
C LEU A 106 9.66 0.04 9.73
N CYS A 107 9.53 1.12 10.51
CA CYS A 107 10.03 1.17 11.88
C CYS A 107 9.31 0.15 12.78
N ILE A 108 7.98 0.09 12.73
CA ILE A 108 7.20 -0.93 13.46
C ILE A 108 7.67 -2.33 13.08
N GLN A 109 7.81 -2.59 11.77
CA GLN A 109 8.26 -3.89 11.27
C GLN A 109 9.66 -4.25 11.73
N LEU A 110 10.62 -3.34 11.63
CA LEU A 110 12.02 -3.59 11.95
C LEU A 110 12.30 -3.71 13.45
N PHE A 111 11.68 -2.86 14.26
CA PHE A 111 12.04 -2.72 15.67
C PHE A 111 11.04 -3.39 16.62
N LEU A 112 9.75 -3.36 16.32
CA LEU A 112 8.70 -3.89 17.21
C LEU A 112 8.26 -5.31 16.81
N VAL A 113 7.83 -5.50 15.57
CA VAL A 113 7.29 -6.79 15.11
C VAL A 113 8.41 -7.79 14.84
N LYS A 114 9.52 -7.35 14.22
CA LYS A 114 10.67 -8.19 13.83
C LYS A 114 10.25 -9.45 13.07
N GLY A 115 9.20 -9.32 12.26
CA GLY A 115 8.58 -10.46 11.57
C GLY A 115 9.50 -11.11 10.56
N THR A 116 9.55 -12.42 10.58
CA THR A 116 10.37 -13.26 9.67
C THR A 116 9.73 -13.42 8.29
N TYR A 117 8.52 -12.90 8.07
CA TYR A 117 7.77 -13.01 6.82
C TYR A 117 8.16 -11.98 5.76
N MET A 118 9.11 -11.09 6.04
CA MET A 118 9.44 -9.99 5.12
C MET A 118 10.00 -10.46 3.77
N GLY A 119 10.74 -11.56 3.72
CA GLY A 119 11.16 -12.15 2.44
C GLY A 119 9.96 -12.57 1.58
N LYS A 120 8.96 -13.21 2.20
CA LYS A 120 7.69 -13.59 1.57
C LYS A 120 6.90 -12.36 1.14
N PHE A 121 6.90 -11.32 1.97
CA PHE A 121 6.25 -10.04 1.65
C PHE A 121 6.90 -9.39 0.42
N TYR A 122 8.22 -9.28 0.34
CA TYR A 122 8.90 -8.70 -0.83
C TYR A 122 8.65 -9.48 -2.11
N ARG A 123 8.68 -10.82 -2.05
CA ARG A 123 8.30 -11.67 -3.19
C ARG A 123 6.86 -11.39 -3.63
N PHE A 124 5.93 -11.41 -2.69
CA PHE A 124 4.53 -11.09 -2.95
C PHE A 124 4.39 -9.70 -3.59
N TYR A 125 5.06 -8.69 -3.05
CA TYR A 125 4.96 -7.33 -3.54
C TYR A 125 5.43 -7.20 -5.00
N LEU A 126 6.48 -7.92 -5.40
CA LEU A 126 6.91 -7.97 -6.79
C LEU A 126 5.82 -8.55 -7.73
N TRP A 127 5.13 -9.60 -7.31
CA TRP A 127 3.99 -10.15 -8.06
C TRP A 127 2.78 -9.20 -8.06
N HIS A 128 2.53 -8.53 -6.93
CA HIS A 128 1.47 -7.54 -6.80
C HIS A 128 1.66 -6.33 -7.73
N LEU A 129 2.89 -5.94 -8.03
CA LEU A 129 3.15 -4.84 -8.96
C LEU A 129 2.59 -5.08 -10.35
N ILE A 130 2.43 -6.33 -10.81
CA ILE A 130 1.87 -6.63 -12.13
C ILE A 130 0.42 -6.12 -12.25
N PRO A 131 -0.55 -6.62 -11.45
CA PRO A 131 -1.90 -6.08 -11.48
C PRO A 131 -1.98 -4.62 -11.03
N PHE A 132 -1.10 -4.17 -10.13
CA PHE A 132 -1.02 -2.77 -9.73
C PHE A 132 -0.77 -1.86 -10.93
N PHE A 133 0.25 -2.11 -11.76
CA PHE A 133 0.53 -1.29 -12.92
C PHE A 133 -0.58 -1.32 -13.97
N ILE A 134 -1.25 -2.45 -14.14
CA ILE A 134 -2.37 -2.57 -15.08
C ILE A 134 -3.56 -1.74 -14.59
N VAL A 135 -4.02 -1.97 -13.37
CA VAL A 135 -5.21 -1.32 -12.82
C VAL A 135 -4.97 0.16 -12.60
N ASN A 136 -3.89 0.51 -11.91
CA ASN A 136 -3.58 1.92 -11.60
C ASN A 136 -3.21 2.71 -12.86
N GLY A 137 -2.57 2.08 -13.84
CA GLY A 137 -2.31 2.70 -15.13
C GLY A 137 -3.61 3.11 -15.84
N ILE A 138 -4.62 2.26 -15.88
CA ILE A 138 -5.93 2.60 -16.44
C ILE A 138 -6.58 3.73 -15.64
N LEU A 139 -6.59 3.64 -14.31
CA LEU A 139 -7.19 4.66 -13.44
C LEU A 139 -6.53 6.04 -13.61
N THR A 140 -5.24 6.09 -13.91
CA THR A 140 -4.49 7.32 -14.12
C THR A 140 -4.39 7.77 -15.59
N GLY A 141 -5.17 7.15 -16.49
CA GLY A 141 -5.35 7.62 -17.87
C GLY A 141 -4.68 6.77 -18.96
N TRP A 142 -4.10 5.60 -18.63
CA TRP A 142 -3.50 4.75 -19.65
C TRP A 142 -4.55 4.06 -20.50
N GLY A 143 -4.58 4.40 -21.80
CA GLY A 143 -5.47 3.77 -22.78
C GLY A 143 -6.94 4.23 -22.72
N ILE A 144 -7.23 5.30 -21.96
CA ILE A 144 -8.56 5.93 -21.86
C ILE A 144 -8.46 7.44 -22.19
N ALA A 145 -9.60 8.06 -22.48
CA ALA A 145 -9.63 9.46 -22.94
C ALA A 145 -9.21 10.47 -21.86
N GLU A 146 -9.55 10.21 -20.61
CA GLU A 146 -9.27 11.07 -19.46
C GLU A 146 -8.96 10.17 -18.26
N GLU A 147 -8.17 10.65 -17.30
CA GLU A 147 -7.94 9.92 -16.06
C GLU A 147 -9.21 9.76 -15.22
N VAL A 148 -9.37 8.61 -14.58
CA VAL A 148 -10.42 8.36 -13.59
C VAL A 148 -10.06 9.05 -12.28
N VAL A 149 -8.78 8.96 -11.89
CA VAL A 149 -8.22 9.60 -10.70
C VAL A 149 -7.16 10.60 -11.14
N TRP A 150 -7.40 11.87 -10.87
CA TRP A 150 -6.45 12.95 -11.15
C TRP A 150 -5.67 13.33 -9.89
N TYR A 151 -4.45 13.83 -10.07
CA TYR A 151 -3.55 14.24 -8.99
C TYR A 151 -3.07 15.68 -9.16
N ASN A 152 -3.04 16.42 -8.06
CA ASN A 152 -2.42 17.74 -8.01
C ASN A 152 -0.89 17.58 -7.95
N ASN A 153 -0.21 17.90 -9.04
CA ASN A 153 1.26 17.77 -9.14
C ASN A 153 2.03 18.73 -8.22
N HIS A 154 1.39 19.75 -7.63
CA HIS A 154 2.02 20.57 -6.60
C HIS A 154 2.19 19.82 -5.27
N GLU A 155 1.38 18.79 -5.03
CA GLU A 155 1.36 18.01 -3.81
C GLU A 155 2.16 16.70 -3.89
N ASN A 156 2.76 16.40 -5.05
CA ASN A 156 3.58 15.22 -5.29
C ASN A 156 4.88 15.58 -6.03
N LEU A 157 5.75 14.60 -6.30
CA LEU A 157 7.04 14.84 -6.99
C LEU A 157 6.87 15.24 -8.45
N GLY A 158 5.70 15.04 -9.05
CA GLY A 158 5.45 15.22 -10.48
C GLY A 158 6.13 14.18 -11.37
N ILE A 159 6.71 13.14 -10.76
CA ILE A 159 7.36 12.03 -11.47
C ILE A 159 6.34 10.92 -11.68
N ARG A 160 6.22 10.45 -12.93
CA ARG A 160 5.28 9.40 -13.32
C ARG A 160 5.98 8.15 -13.83
N MET A 161 5.44 7.00 -13.48
CA MET A 161 5.74 5.70 -14.11
C MET A 161 4.64 5.43 -15.14
N GLY A 162 4.87 5.82 -16.40
CA GLY A 162 3.79 5.93 -17.39
C GLY A 162 2.85 7.07 -16.99
N THR A 163 1.62 6.77 -16.64
CA THR A 163 0.62 7.73 -16.12
C THR A 163 0.57 7.80 -14.60
N ILE A 164 1.11 6.80 -13.89
CA ILE A 164 1.00 6.59 -12.45
C ILE A 164 2.01 7.47 -11.68
N PRO A 165 1.62 8.25 -10.67
CA PRO A 165 2.57 8.91 -9.77
C PRO A 165 3.51 7.90 -9.13
N ILE A 166 4.79 8.23 -9.00
CA ILE A 166 5.76 7.31 -8.38
C ILE A 166 5.39 7.00 -6.92
N GLU A 167 4.76 7.93 -6.25
CA GLU A 167 4.25 7.81 -4.89
C GLU A 167 3.26 6.66 -4.72
N ASP A 168 2.45 6.36 -5.76
CA ASP A 168 1.44 5.30 -5.70
C ASP A 168 2.05 3.93 -5.45
N SER A 169 3.28 3.70 -5.92
CA SER A 169 4.00 2.47 -5.61
C SER A 169 4.32 2.36 -4.13
N LEU A 170 4.73 3.45 -3.48
CA LEU A 170 4.99 3.46 -2.04
C LEU A 170 3.70 3.42 -1.23
N TYR A 171 2.61 4.05 -1.73
CA TYR A 171 1.28 3.98 -1.16
C TYR A 171 0.77 2.53 -1.14
N SER A 172 0.81 1.87 -2.31
CA SER A 172 0.46 0.47 -2.44
C SER A 172 1.32 -0.44 -1.55
N PHE A 173 2.64 -0.19 -1.48
CA PHE A 173 3.54 -0.89 -0.57
C PHE A 173 3.09 -0.78 0.89
N SER A 174 2.78 0.41 1.33
CA SER A 174 2.36 0.70 2.71
C SER A 174 1.01 0.06 3.04
N LEU A 175 0.04 0.15 2.11
CA LEU A 175 -1.27 -0.49 2.22
C LEU A 175 -1.12 -2.01 2.38
N MET A 176 -0.30 -2.64 1.53
CA MET A 176 -0.08 -4.08 1.57
C MET A 176 0.73 -4.50 2.79
N LEU A 177 1.76 -3.74 3.17
CA LEU A 177 2.57 -4.04 4.35
C LEU A 177 1.71 -4.04 5.62
N MET A 178 0.85 -3.03 5.81
CA MET A 178 -0.05 -2.98 6.96
C MET A 178 -0.99 -4.19 7.00
N ASN A 179 -1.59 -4.57 5.87
CA ASN A 179 -2.47 -5.73 5.80
C ASN A 179 -1.74 -7.03 6.18
N ILE A 180 -0.55 -7.26 5.62
CA ILE A 180 0.23 -8.48 5.90
C ILE A 180 0.74 -8.49 7.35
N MET A 181 1.17 -7.35 7.89
CA MET A 181 1.55 -7.22 9.31
C MET A 181 0.41 -7.64 10.24
N LEU A 182 -0.82 -7.19 9.97
CA LEU A 182 -1.99 -7.56 10.75
C LEU A 182 -2.29 -9.06 10.64
N ILE A 183 -2.29 -9.61 9.42
CA ILE A 183 -2.56 -11.04 9.18
C ILE A 183 -1.54 -11.93 9.90
N GLU A 184 -0.26 -11.66 9.73
CA GLU A 184 0.80 -12.45 10.36
C GLU A 184 0.80 -12.28 11.89
N GLY A 185 0.46 -11.09 12.39
CA GLY A 185 0.25 -10.83 13.80
C GLY A 185 -0.90 -11.67 14.40
N PHE A 186 -2.05 -11.74 13.73
CA PHE A 186 -3.18 -12.57 14.16
C PHE A 186 -2.85 -14.06 14.10
N LYS A 187 -2.18 -14.54 13.04
CA LYS A 187 -1.74 -15.93 12.93
C LYS A 187 -0.79 -16.32 14.07
N SER A 188 0.15 -15.45 14.41
CA SER A 188 1.10 -15.69 15.50
C SER A 188 0.39 -15.79 16.87
N ARG A 189 -0.58 -14.90 17.13
CA ARG A 189 -1.36 -14.93 18.37
C ARG A 189 -2.22 -16.20 18.48
N SER A 190 -2.86 -16.60 17.38
CA SER A 190 -3.68 -17.84 17.32
C SER A 190 -2.83 -19.08 17.60
N LYS A 191 -1.63 -19.18 17.00
CA LYS A 191 -0.71 -20.30 17.26
C LYS A 191 -0.29 -20.38 18.73
N LYS A 192 0.04 -19.23 19.34
CA LYS A 192 0.41 -19.19 20.77
C LYS A 192 -0.77 -19.63 21.67
N LYS A 193 -1.99 -19.18 21.37
CA LYS A 193 -3.18 -19.56 22.13
C LYS A 193 -3.43 -21.06 22.05
N ASN A 194 -3.35 -21.65 20.86
CA ASN A 194 -3.57 -23.08 20.66
C ASN A 194 -2.49 -23.94 21.35
N ALA A 195 -1.23 -23.48 21.36
CA ALA A 195 -0.16 -24.16 22.10
C ALA A 195 -0.37 -24.16 23.64
N LEU A 196 -1.00 -23.11 24.17
CA LEU A 196 -1.32 -22.99 25.60
C LEU A 196 -2.56 -23.84 26.03
N ILE A 197 -3.48 -24.13 25.11
CA ILE A 197 -4.69 -24.92 25.38
C ILE A 197 -4.43 -26.41 25.17
N GLY A 198 -3.43 -26.78 24.37
CA GLY A 198 -3.06 -28.18 24.09
C GLY A 198 -1.94 -28.74 25.00
N ALA A 199 -1.45 -27.94 25.96
CA ALA A 199 -0.52 -28.32 27.00
C ALA A 199 -1.25 -28.44 28.34
#